data_e81319ab1ebed8875f26506d8afeb735
#
_entry.id   e81319ab1ebed8875f26506d8afeb735
#
_cell.length_a   1.000
_cell.length_b   1.000
_cell.length_c   1.000
_cell.angle_alpha   90.00
_cell.angle_beta   90.00
_cell.angle_gamma   90.00
#
_symmetry.space_group_name_H-M   'P 1'
#
loop_
_entity.id
_entity.type
_entity.pdbx_description
1 polymer ?
#
loop_
_entity_poly.entity_id
_entity_poly.type
_entity_poly.pdbx_seq_one_letter_code
_entity_poly.pdbx_strand_id
1 'polypeptide(L)'
;AETTLLPWSEDLDVSTFPILVVLGGDGTLHNVINSLLPYDSAIPLSYIPCGSGNDFARGVGLSRNIDKALHQILRTRRPKEIQTIHYVEANQEEIGLATNNVGLGLDAAIVEKTNESSSKKALNKFKLGSLSYISSIIHVFFKQKGFPILVEMNGKQYTFNRAFLCTVTNHPYFGGGVSIIPTANPRKAVVDLVVVERINIFKILWLIFLLLRQKQGKSKHFHHFQSSKIRIVSTIPQTIHADGEILGKRSIDMVYTTQKRLFWF
;
A
#
# COMPACT_ATOMS: atom_id res chain seq x y z
N ALA A 1 -15.71 21.73 20.73
CA ALA A 1 -16.21 20.85 19.65
C ALA A 1 -16.79 19.60 20.29
N GLU A 2 -17.97 19.24 19.90
CA GLU A 2 -18.61 18.00 20.33
C GLU A 2 -18.00 16.85 19.53
N THR A 3 -17.60 15.76 20.21
CA THR A 3 -16.97 14.61 19.60
C THR A 3 -17.84 13.38 19.88
N THR A 4 -18.30 12.72 18.84
CA THR A 4 -19.07 11.48 18.96
C THR A 4 -18.18 10.33 18.56
N LEU A 5 -18.05 9.32 19.42
CA LEU A 5 -17.33 8.08 19.14
C LEU A 5 -18.32 7.04 18.65
N LEU A 6 -18.15 6.58 17.43
CA LEU A 6 -19.00 5.56 16.82
C LEU A 6 -18.14 4.38 16.35
N PRO A 7 -18.63 3.12 16.54
CA PRO A 7 -18.02 2.01 15.81
C PRO A 7 -18.23 2.22 14.31
N TRP A 8 -17.24 1.85 13.50
CA TRP A 8 -17.40 1.93 12.06
C TRP A 8 -18.46 0.93 11.59
N SER A 9 -19.45 1.40 10.82
CA SER A 9 -20.40 0.57 10.08
C SER A 9 -20.62 1.18 8.69
N GLU A 10 -20.95 0.35 7.71
CA GLU A 10 -21.23 0.79 6.33
C GLU A 10 -22.50 1.66 6.22
N ASP A 11 -23.41 1.52 7.18
CA ASP A 11 -24.68 2.28 7.23
C ASP A 11 -24.55 3.66 7.89
N LEU A 12 -23.33 4.05 8.28
CA LEU A 12 -23.12 5.33 8.95
C LEU A 12 -23.28 6.49 7.98
N ASP A 13 -24.29 7.35 8.21
CA ASP A 13 -24.40 8.60 7.45
C ASP A 13 -23.30 9.59 7.87
N VAL A 14 -22.25 9.59 7.07
CA VAL A 14 -21.07 10.43 7.30
C VAL A 14 -21.23 11.86 6.80
N SER A 15 -22.28 12.16 6.00
CA SER A 15 -22.47 13.45 5.34
C SER A 15 -22.71 14.59 6.32
N THR A 16 -23.17 14.28 7.52
CA THR A 16 -23.48 15.24 8.59
C THR A 16 -22.26 15.72 9.38
N PHE A 17 -21.11 15.05 9.22
CA PHE A 17 -19.90 15.37 9.99
C PHE A 17 -18.93 16.26 9.19
N PRO A 18 -18.39 17.34 9.79
CA PRO A 18 -17.43 18.20 9.12
C PRO A 18 -16.05 17.55 8.94
N ILE A 19 -15.70 16.57 9.76
CA ILE A 19 -14.44 15.82 9.74
C ILE A 19 -14.70 14.42 10.29
N LEU A 20 -14.17 13.40 9.65
CA LEU A 20 -14.14 12.04 10.18
C LEU A 20 -12.75 11.73 10.74
N VAL A 21 -12.70 11.25 11.99
CA VAL A 21 -11.45 10.85 12.63
C VAL A 21 -11.39 9.32 12.70
N VAL A 22 -10.47 8.73 11.97
CA VAL A 22 -10.24 7.29 11.94
C VAL A 22 -9.23 6.92 13.03
N LEU A 23 -9.63 6.07 13.99
CA LEU A 23 -8.74 5.50 15.00
C LEU A 23 -8.47 4.04 14.65
N GLY A 24 -7.24 3.71 14.28
CA GLY A 24 -6.89 2.33 13.90
C GLY A 24 -5.53 2.18 13.25
N GLY A 25 -5.32 1.07 12.58
CA GLY A 25 -4.15 0.79 11.74
C GLY A 25 -4.41 1.12 10.26
N ASP A 26 -3.42 0.79 9.41
CA ASP A 26 -3.53 0.99 7.94
C ASP A 26 -4.74 0.26 7.35
N GLY A 27 -5.06 -0.97 7.79
CA GLY A 27 -6.24 -1.71 7.34
C GLY A 27 -7.56 -1.04 7.72
N THR A 28 -7.67 -0.45 8.94
CA THR A 28 -8.85 0.32 9.32
C THR A 28 -9.03 1.54 8.42
N LEU A 29 -7.93 2.25 8.12
CA LEU A 29 -7.96 3.40 7.23
C LEU A 29 -8.35 2.99 5.81
N HIS A 30 -7.82 1.86 5.31
CA HIS A 30 -8.17 1.28 4.02
C HIS A 30 -9.68 1.00 3.92
N ASN A 31 -10.26 0.31 4.91
CA ASN A 31 -11.69 -0.01 4.92
C ASN A 31 -12.56 1.26 4.91
N VAL A 32 -12.25 2.22 5.79
CA VAL A 32 -12.98 3.49 5.86
C VAL A 32 -12.93 4.24 4.52
N ILE A 33 -11.76 4.36 3.90
CA ILE A 33 -11.62 5.08 2.62
C ILE A 33 -12.43 4.39 1.51
N ASN A 34 -12.45 3.05 1.46
CA ASN A 34 -13.21 2.32 0.44
C ASN A 34 -14.71 2.40 0.70
N SER A 35 -15.17 2.33 1.94
CA SER A 35 -16.60 2.53 2.26
C SER A 35 -17.09 3.95 1.95
N LEU A 36 -16.17 4.91 1.87
CA LEU A 36 -16.50 6.29 1.48
C LEU A 36 -16.43 6.54 -0.04
N LEU A 37 -16.14 5.54 -0.86
CA LEU A 37 -16.11 5.68 -2.32
C LEU A 37 -17.42 6.22 -2.92
N PRO A 38 -18.62 5.77 -2.45
CA PRO A 38 -19.89 6.27 -2.97
C PRO A 38 -20.23 7.71 -2.56
N TYR A 39 -19.53 8.24 -1.55
CA TYR A 39 -19.80 9.56 -1.00
C TYR A 39 -18.83 10.61 -1.55
N ASP A 40 -19.22 11.87 -1.47
CA ASP A 40 -18.36 12.97 -1.90
C ASP A 40 -17.02 12.94 -1.15
N SER A 41 -15.93 13.03 -1.92
CA SER A 41 -14.57 13.11 -1.39
C SER A 41 -14.27 14.40 -0.62
N ALA A 42 -15.24 15.29 -0.47
CA ALA A 42 -15.10 16.59 0.18
C ALA A 42 -14.97 16.50 1.70
N ILE A 43 -15.42 15.40 2.34
CA ILE A 43 -15.31 15.25 3.80
C ILE A 43 -13.85 14.95 4.17
N PRO A 44 -13.17 15.84 4.91
CA PRO A 44 -11.80 15.61 5.32
C PRO A 44 -11.70 14.44 6.30
N LEU A 45 -10.72 13.56 6.06
CA LEU A 45 -10.36 12.49 6.97
C LEU A 45 -9.22 12.91 7.88
N SER A 46 -9.32 12.61 9.14
CA SER A 46 -8.22 12.63 10.07
C SER A 46 -7.85 11.20 10.48
N TYR A 47 -6.61 10.98 10.90
CA TYR A 47 -6.15 9.65 11.22
C TYR A 47 -5.32 9.65 12.51
N ILE A 48 -5.71 8.84 13.48
CA ILE A 48 -4.93 8.57 14.69
C ILE A 48 -4.37 7.15 14.58
N PRO A 49 -3.05 7.00 14.37
CA PRO A 49 -2.43 5.72 14.05
C PRO A 49 -2.26 4.86 15.32
N CYS A 50 -3.14 3.86 15.47
CA CYS A 50 -3.13 2.92 16.60
C CYS A 50 -2.62 1.52 16.20
N GLY A 51 -2.27 1.31 14.92
CA GLY A 51 -1.78 0.03 14.40
C GLY A 51 -0.28 -0.19 14.66
N SER A 52 0.22 -1.34 14.22
CA SER A 52 1.64 -1.71 14.36
C SER A 52 2.53 -1.12 13.24
N GLY A 53 2.05 -1.02 12.01
CA GLY A 53 2.78 -0.50 10.84
C GLY A 53 2.69 1.01 10.75
N ASN A 54 1.48 1.51 10.53
CA ASN A 54 1.14 2.91 10.36
C ASN A 54 2.00 3.58 9.27
N ASP A 55 2.11 2.88 8.12
CA ASP A 55 2.95 3.32 7.00
C ASP A 55 2.38 4.57 6.33
N PHE A 56 1.04 4.67 6.22
CA PHE A 56 0.39 5.88 5.74
C PHE A 56 0.78 7.11 6.58
N ALA A 57 0.65 7.02 7.92
CA ALA A 57 1.02 8.13 8.79
C ALA A 57 2.46 8.58 8.57
N ARG A 58 3.38 7.61 8.45
CA ARG A 58 4.79 7.85 8.17
C ARG A 58 4.99 8.54 6.82
N GLY A 59 4.30 8.06 5.77
CA GLY A 59 4.40 8.58 4.41
C GLY A 59 3.93 10.02 4.24
N VAL A 60 2.89 10.41 4.99
CA VAL A 60 2.31 11.77 4.90
C VAL A 60 2.88 12.76 5.92
N GLY A 61 3.72 12.28 6.86
CA GLY A 61 4.33 13.11 7.90
C GLY A 61 3.44 13.32 9.14
N LEU A 62 2.48 12.40 9.35
CA LEU A 62 1.72 12.34 10.59
C LEU A 62 2.48 11.52 11.63
N SER A 63 2.48 11.96 12.88
CA SER A 63 3.17 11.25 13.96
C SER A 63 2.51 9.91 14.24
N ARG A 64 3.32 8.86 14.45
CA ARG A 64 2.83 7.54 14.91
C ARG A 64 2.64 7.46 16.44
N ASN A 65 3.02 8.49 17.16
CA ASN A 65 2.66 8.64 18.56
C ASN A 65 1.30 9.31 18.65
N ILE A 66 0.36 8.71 19.36
CA ILE A 66 -1.05 9.10 19.44
C ILE A 66 -1.20 10.56 19.91
N ASP A 67 -0.51 10.94 20.99
CA ASP A 67 -0.62 12.29 21.56
C ASP A 67 -0.10 13.35 20.57
N LYS A 68 1.03 13.05 19.91
CA LYS A 68 1.61 13.96 18.91
C LYS A 68 0.73 14.06 17.68
N ALA A 69 0.13 12.94 17.23
CA ALA A 69 -0.82 12.94 16.11
C ALA A 69 -2.04 13.79 16.45
N LEU A 70 -2.62 13.62 17.64
CA LEU A 70 -3.74 14.43 18.12
C LEU A 70 -3.38 15.92 18.16
N HIS A 71 -2.20 16.27 18.64
CA HIS A 71 -1.72 17.65 18.64
C HIS A 71 -1.56 18.22 17.23
N GLN A 72 -1.09 17.42 16.25
CA GLN A 72 -1.03 17.84 14.85
C GLN A 72 -2.43 18.12 14.30
N ILE A 73 -3.40 17.23 14.56
CA ILE A 73 -4.79 17.36 14.14
C ILE A 73 -5.42 18.64 14.72
N LEU A 74 -5.29 18.86 16.03
CA LEU A 74 -5.87 20.00 16.73
C LEU A 74 -5.27 21.37 16.30
N ARG A 75 -4.03 21.39 15.85
CA ARG A 75 -3.35 22.59 15.35
C ARG A 75 -3.60 22.87 13.88
N THR A 76 -4.16 21.92 13.15
CA THR A 76 -4.44 22.07 11.72
C THR A 76 -5.56 23.07 11.49
N ARG A 77 -5.38 23.96 10.53
CA ARG A 77 -6.35 25.00 10.19
C ARG A 77 -7.06 24.76 8.86
N ARG A 78 -6.50 23.90 8.02
CA ARG A 78 -7.06 23.55 6.69
C ARG A 78 -6.63 22.14 6.32
N PRO A 79 -7.46 21.40 5.57
CA PRO A 79 -7.10 20.07 5.09
C PRO A 79 -5.94 20.13 4.11
N LYS A 80 -5.24 19.00 3.98
CA LYS A 80 -4.19 18.75 3.00
C LYS A 80 -4.70 17.81 1.94
N GLU A 81 -4.33 18.06 0.70
CA GLU A 81 -4.60 17.15 -0.41
C GLU A 81 -3.56 16.02 -0.42
N ILE A 82 -4.04 14.80 -0.30
CA ILE A 82 -3.25 13.58 -0.39
C ILE A 82 -3.81 12.74 -1.53
N GLN A 83 -2.96 12.23 -2.39
CA GLN A 83 -3.33 11.29 -3.43
C GLN A 83 -3.39 9.88 -2.83
N THR A 84 -4.48 9.16 -3.10
CA THR A 84 -4.61 7.73 -2.87
C THR A 84 -4.44 7.01 -4.21
N ILE A 85 -4.04 5.75 -4.19
CA ILE A 85 -4.01 4.93 -5.39
C ILE A 85 -5.44 4.53 -5.70
N HIS A 86 -5.93 4.89 -6.87
CA HIS A 86 -7.21 4.42 -7.40
C HIS A 86 -6.92 3.28 -8.38
N TYR A 87 -7.52 2.12 -8.14
CA TYR A 87 -7.38 0.97 -9.02
C TYR A 87 -8.73 0.54 -9.58
N VAL A 88 -8.71 0.09 -10.83
CA VAL A 88 -9.86 -0.49 -11.53
C VAL A 88 -9.42 -1.82 -12.11
N GLU A 89 -10.09 -2.90 -11.75
CA GLU A 89 -9.88 -4.23 -12.32
C GLU A 89 -10.94 -4.50 -13.39
N ALA A 90 -10.49 -4.60 -14.64
CA ALA A 90 -11.40 -4.61 -15.81
C ALA A 90 -12.23 -5.91 -15.94
N ASN A 91 -11.68 -7.07 -15.48
CA ASN A 91 -12.36 -8.35 -15.65
C ASN A 91 -13.52 -8.56 -14.66
N GLN A 92 -13.51 -7.87 -13.52
CA GLN A 92 -14.53 -8.00 -12.47
C GLN A 92 -15.24 -6.70 -12.14
N GLU A 93 -14.93 -5.63 -12.89
CA GLU A 93 -15.47 -4.29 -12.66
C GLU A 93 -15.25 -3.79 -11.21
N GLU A 94 -14.19 -4.30 -10.56
CA GLU A 94 -13.85 -3.95 -9.19
C GLU A 94 -13.11 -2.62 -9.17
N ILE A 95 -13.58 -1.70 -8.34
CA ILE A 95 -12.96 -0.38 -8.14
C ILE A 95 -12.60 -0.24 -6.66
N GLY A 96 -11.41 0.29 -6.38
CA GLY A 96 -11.00 0.53 -5.01
C GLY A 96 -9.90 1.58 -4.88
N LEU A 97 -9.65 1.92 -3.62
CA LEU A 97 -8.60 2.85 -3.19
C LEU A 97 -7.59 2.14 -2.31
N ALA A 98 -6.32 2.50 -2.48
CA ALA A 98 -5.27 2.12 -1.53
C ALA A 98 -4.53 3.36 -1.04
N THR A 99 -4.16 3.36 0.23
CA THR A 99 -3.42 4.46 0.87
C THR A 99 -1.92 4.26 0.81
N ASN A 100 -1.49 3.01 0.70
CA ASN A 100 -0.07 2.64 0.76
C ASN A 100 0.39 1.99 -0.53
N ASN A 101 -0.15 0.80 -0.85
CA ASN A 101 0.24 0.09 -2.05
C ASN A 101 -0.77 -0.96 -2.49
N VAL A 102 -0.71 -1.31 -3.77
CA VAL A 102 -1.37 -2.48 -4.35
C VAL A 102 -0.28 -3.41 -4.86
N GLY A 103 -0.24 -4.63 -4.35
CA GLY A 103 0.85 -5.57 -4.61
C GLY A 103 0.41 -6.89 -5.22
N LEU A 104 1.32 -7.48 -5.99
CA LEU A 104 1.19 -8.74 -6.69
C LEU A 104 2.43 -9.60 -6.43
N GLY A 105 2.26 -10.90 -6.40
CA GLY A 105 3.39 -11.81 -6.28
C GLY A 105 3.95 -11.87 -4.86
N LEU A 106 5.25 -11.63 -4.67
CA LEU A 106 5.93 -11.74 -3.37
C LEU A 106 5.22 -10.94 -2.27
N ASP A 107 4.85 -9.72 -2.56
CA ASP A 107 4.19 -8.82 -1.62
C ASP A 107 2.87 -9.40 -1.13
N ALA A 108 1.99 -9.79 -2.06
CA ALA A 108 0.73 -10.43 -1.75
C ALA A 108 0.89 -11.78 -1.02
N ALA A 109 1.88 -12.58 -1.40
CA ALA A 109 2.14 -13.86 -0.75
C ALA A 109 2.64 -13.71 0.71
N ILE A 110 3.35 -12.63 1.02
CA ILE A 110 3.74 -12.30 2.40
C ILE A 110 2.51 -11.90 3.21
N VAL A 111 1.64 -11.07 2.64
CA VAL A 111 0.38 -10.64 3.28
C VAL A 111 -0.52 -11.85 3.56
N GLU A 112 -0.76 -12.69 2.55
CA GLU A 112 -1.56 -13.91 2.70
C GLU A 112 -1.05 -14.79 3.85
N LYS A 113 0.26 -15.03 3.90
CA LYS A 113 0.88 -15.82 4.96
C LYS A 113 0.77 -15.18 6.35
N THR A 114 0.86 -13.85 6.44
CA THR A 114 0.72 -13.15 7.73
C THR A 114 -0.72 -13.17 8.22
N ASN A 115 -1.69 -13.09 7.34
CA ASN A 115 -3.12 -13.18 7.66
C ASN A 115 -3.52 -14.60 8.10
N GLU A 116 -3.01 -15.66 7.45
CA GLU A 116 -3.22 -17.04 7.86
C GLU A 116 -2.63 -17.36 9.26
N SER A 117 -1.52 -16.71 9.62
CA SER A 117 -0.84 -16.92 10.89
C SER A 117 -1.42 -16.11 12.07
N SER A 118 -2.62 -15.58 11.94
CA SER A 118 -3.30 -14.68 12.90
C SER A 118 -3.60 -15.28 14.29
N SER A 119 -3.00 -16.40 14.67
CA SER A 119 -2.88 -16.79 16.06
C SER A 119 -1.84 -15.90 16.77
N LYS A 120 -2.09 -15.56 18.02
CA LYS A 120 -1.37 -14.66 18.96
C LYS A 120 0.18 -14.70 18.94
N LYS A 121 0.80 -15.64 18.23
CA LYS A 121 2.26 -15.73 18.01
C LYS A 121 2.78 -14.76 16.92
N ALA A 122 1.94 -14.30 16.00
CA ALA A 122 2.36 -13.38 14.94
C ALA A 122 2.59 -11.96 15.48
N LEU A 123 1.84 -11.49 16.46
CA LEU A 123 2.05 -10.19 17.10
C LEU A 123 3.46 -10.03 17.70
N ASN A 124 4.06 -11.13 18.18
CA ASN A 124 5.43 -11.10 18.69
C ASN A 124 6.50 -11.12 17.59
N LYS A 125 6.18 -11.58 16.37
CA LYS A 125 7.11 -11.58 15.23
C LYS A 125 7.29 -10.19 14.60
N PHE A 126 6.27 -9.33 14.67
CA PHE A 126 6.41 -7.93 14.21
C PHE A 126 7.36 -7.10 15.09
N LYS A 127 7.61 -7.49 16.32
CA LYS A 127 8.63 -6.86 17.20
C LYS A 127 10.08 -7.16 16.77
N LEU A 128 10.31 -8.17 15.92
CA LEU A 128 11.64 -8.54 15.42
C LEU A 128 12.09 -7.75 14.17
N GLY A 129 11.29 -6.79 13.71
CA GLY A 129 11.65 -5.84 12.65
C GLY A 129 12.08 -6.49 11.33
N SER A 130 13.14 -5.95 10.72
CA SER A 130 13.66 -6.36 9.41
C SER A 130 14.05 -7.84 9.29
N LEU A 131 14.44 -8.51 10.36
CA LEU A 131 14.85 -9.93 10.33
C LEU A 131 13.68 -10.89 10.07
N SER A 132 12.50 -10.65 10.65
CA SER A 132 11.31 -11.48 10.41
C SER A 132 10.79 -11.29 8.99
N TYR A 133 10.91 -10.07 8.44
CA TYR A 133 10.58 -9.77 7.07
C TYR A 133 11.51 -10.51 6.09
N ILE A 134 12.82 -10.49 6.34
CA ILE A 134 13.81 -11.24 5.53
C ILE A 134 13.51 -12.74 5.55
N SER A 135 13.20 -13.33 6.71
CA SER A 135 12.86 -14.75 6.79
C SER A 135 11.58 -15.10 6.00
N SER A 136 10.60 -14.20 5.98
CA SER A 136 9.38 -14.36 5.19
C SER A 136 9.66 -14.28 3.69
N ILE A 137 10.49 -13.34 3.25
CA ILE A 137 10.94 -13.25 1.85
C ILE A 137 11.65 -14.54 1.43
N ILE A 138 12.58 -15.07 2.22
CA ILE A 138 13.31 -16.30 1.91
C ILE A 138 12.32 -17.47 1.78
N HIS A 139 11.39 -17.62 2.70
CA HIS A 139 10.41 -18.69 2.66
C HIS A 139 9.51 -18.61 1.41
N VAL A 140 8.97 -17.42 1.12
CA VAL A 140 8.12 -17.19 -0.04
C VAL A 140 8.92 -17.35 -1.33
N PHE A 141 10.20 -16.96 -1.34
CA PHE A 141 11.10 -17.12 -2.49
C PHE A 141 11.14 -18.57 -2.99
N PHE A 142 11.21 -19.56 -2.12
CA PHE A 142 11.27 -20.97 -2.52
C PHE A 142 9.91 -21.51 -2.99
N LYS A 143 8.81 -20.92 -2.54
CA LYS A 143 7.46 -21.36 -2.91
C LYS A 143 6.92 -20.67 -4.17
N GLN A 144 7.23 -19.39 -4.35
CA GLN A 144 6.67 -18.61 -5.44
C GLN A 144 7.53 -18.66 -6.68
N LYS A 145 6.92 -18.98 -7.80
CA LYS A 145 7.54 -18.89 -9.13
C LYS A 145 7.41 -17.45 -9.66
N GLY A 146 8.34 -17.05 -10.54
CA GLY A 146 8.16 -15.82 -11.32
C GLY A 146 7.00 -15.99 -12.30
N PHE A 147 6.29 -14.90 -12.58
CA PHE A 147 5.13 -14.86 -13.45
C PHE A 147 5.25 -13.76 -14.51
N PRO A 148 4.63 -13.93 -15.70
CA PRO A 148 4.67 -12.90 -16.73
C PRO A 148 3.70 -11.77 -16.40
N ILE A 149 4.15 -10.54 -16.66
CA ILE A 149 3.32 -9.34 -16.64
C ILE A 149 3.62 -8.48 -17.86
N LEU A 150 2.58 -7.82 -18.36
CA LEU A 150 2.66 -6.71 -19.30
C LEU A 150 2.33 -5.41 -18.52
N VAL A 151 3.16 -4.41 -18.67
CA VAL A 151 2.98 -3.08 -18.09
C VAL A 151 2.84 -2.07 -19.22
N GLU A 152 1.75 -1.31 -19.21
CA GLU A 152 1.50 -0.24 -20.17
C GLU A 152 1.49 1.11 -19.44
N MET A 153 2.31 2.04 -19.89
CA MET A 153 2.37 3.40 -19.36
C MET A 153 3.03 4.36 -20.35
N ASN A 154 2.58 5.61 -20.36
CA ASN A 154 3.15 6.67 -21.20
C ASN A 154 3.27 6.26 -22.69
N GLY A 155 2.27 5.50 -23.22
CA GLY A 155 2.26 4.99 -24.59
C GLY A 155 3.30 3.91 -24.92
N LYS A 156 3.97 3.37 -23.89
CA LYS A 156 4.96 2.29 -24.03
C LYS A 156 4.49 1.03 -23.31
N GLN A 157 4.95 -0.11 -23.82
CA GLN A 157 4.73 -1.43 -23.24
C GLN A 157 6.05 -2.01 -22.74
N TYR A 158 6.02 -2.62 -21.56
CA TYR A 158 7.14 -3.32 -20.94
C TYR A 158 6.69 -4.72 -20.54
N THR A 159 7.43 -5.73 -20.95
CA THR A 159 7.13 -7.12 -20.62
C THR A 159 8.18 -7.67 -19.66
N PHE A 160 7.72 -8.27 -18.58
CA PHE A 160 8.55 -8.98 -17.62
C PHE A 160 8.12 -10.45 -17.61
N ASN A 161 8.95 -11.34 -18.10
CA ASN A 161 8.61 -12.78 -18.19
C ASN A 161 8.62 -13.49 -16.84
N ARG A 162 9.32 -12.93 -15.86
CA ARG A 162 9.55 -13.56 -14.57
C ARG A 162 9.43 -12.52 -13.43
N ALA A 163 8.39 -11.71 -13.41
CA ALA A 163 8.13 -10.84 -12.28
C ALA A 163 7.99 -11.68 -11.00
N PHE A 164 8.56 -11.21 -9.90
CA PHE A 164 8.53 -11.87 -8.60
C PHE A 164 7.85 -10.99 -7.55
N LEU A 165 8.18 -9.70 -7.58
CA LEU A 165 7.48 -8.64 -6.88
C LEU A 165 7.00 -7.63 -7.90
N CYS A 166 5.74 -7.25 -7.81
CA CYS A 166 5.17 -6.16 -8.59
C CYS A 166 4.27 -5.37 -7.64
N THR A 167 4.65 -4.13 -7.33
CA THR A 167 3.88 -3.30 -6.40
C THR A 167 3.74 -1.89 -6.94
N VAL A 168 2.51 -1.37 -6.90
CA VAL A 168 2.18 0.02 -7.19
C VAL A 168 2.04 0.74 -5.87
N THR A 169 2.72 1.86 -5.70
CA THR A 169 2.68 2.70 -4.50
C THR A 169 2.66 4.17 -4.89
N ASN A 170 2.32 5.04 -3.96
CA ASN A 170 2.45 6.49 -4.12
C ASN A 170 3.18 7.16 -2.95
N HIS A 171 3.66 6.38 -1.99
CA HIS A 171 4.46 6.88 -0.87
C HIS A 171 5.67 5.96 -0.58
N PRO A 172 6.66 6.44 0.21
CA PRO A 172 7.94 5.76 0.35
C PRO A 172 7.90 4.40 1.02
N TYR A 173 6.94 4.17 1.95
CA TYR A 173 7.00 3.05 2.90
C TYR A 173 5.95 1.98 2.61
N PHE A 174 6.32 0.74 2.90
CA PHE A 174 5.39 -0.40 2.94
C PHE A 174 5.90 -1.46 3.92
N GLY A 175 5.01 -2.41 4.29
CA GLY A 175 5.39 -3.56 5.10
C GLY A 175 5.96 -3.22 6.47
N GLY A 176 5.46 -2.15 7.13
CA GLY A 176 5.89 -1.75 8.47
C GLY A 176 7.15 -0.88 8.50
N GLY A 177 7.36 -0.05 7.48
CA GLY A 177 8.40 0.97 7.44
C GLY A 177 9.60 0.70 6.55
N VAL A 178 9.50 -0.29 5.66
CA VAL A 178 10.52 -0.52 4.63
C VAL A 178 10.38 0.57 3.57
N SER A 179 11.46 1.32 3.31
CA SER A 179 11.45 2.37 2.29
C SER A 179 11.80 1.78 0.93
N ILE A 180 10.75 1.47 0.13
CA ILE A 180 10.93 0.88 -1.21
C ILE A 180 11.25 1.93 -2.26
N ILE A 181 10.61 3.10 -2.20
CA ILE A 181 10.85 4.24 -3.09
C ILE A 181 10.99 5.51 -2.25
N PRO A 182 12.20 5.86 -1.79
CA PRO A 182 12.41 7.03 -0.92
C PRO A 182 11.91 8.36 -1.51
N THR A 183 11.80 8.43 -2.83
CA THR A 183 11.40 9.63 -3.59
C THR A 183 9.91 9.72 -3.87
N ALA A 184 9.14 8.66 -3.58
CA ALA A 184 7.69 8.68 -3.76
C ALA A 184 7.04 9.75 -2.86
N ASN A 185 6.01 10.40 -3.39
CA ASN A 185 5.39 11.53 -2.70
C ASN A 185 3.86 11.50 -2.87
N PRO A 186 3.12 11.25 -1.80
CA PRO A 186 1.66 11.16 -1.83
C PRO A 186 0.93 12.50 -2.11
N ARG A 187 1.67 13.59 -2.30
CA ARG A 187 1.10 14.87 -2.76
C ARG A 187 1.16 15.07 -4.26
N LYS A 188 1.82 14.17 -5.00
CA LYS A 188 1.90 14.22 -6.46
C LYS A 188 0.87 13.29 -7.08
N ALA A 189 0.20 13.73 -8.14
CA ALA A 189 -0.78 12.94 -8.87
C ALA A 189 -0.11 11.92 -9.82
N VAL A 190 0.75 11.08 -9.26
CA VAL A 190 1.46 10.00 -9.95
C VAL A 190 1.51 8.77 -9.07
N VAL A 191 1.57 7.61 -9.70
CA VAL A 191 1.85 6.32 -9.06
C VAL A 191 3.24 5.84 -9.46
N ASP A 192 3.90 5.19 -8.52
CA ASP A 192 5.20 4.56 -8.69
C ASP A 192 5.00 3.05 -8.80
N LEU A 193 5.61 2.42 -9.79
CA LEU A 193 5.62 0.97 -9.97
C LEU A 193 7.02 0.43 -9.70
N VAL A 194 7.11 -0.56 -8.84
CA VAL A 194 8.31 -1.37 -8.65
C VAL A 194 8.08 -2.78 -9.18
N VAL A 195 8.97 -3.23 -10.04
CA VAL A 195 9.05 -4.62 -10.49
C VAL A 195 10.42 -5.18 -10.14
N VAL A 196 10.43 -6.32 -9.45
CA VAL A 196 11.63 -7.12 -9.24
C VAL A 196 11.44 -8.46 -9.92
N GLU A 197 12.35 -8.83 -10.79
CA GLU A 197 12.29 -10.14 -11.44
C GLU A 197 12.81 -11.25 -10.53
N ARG A 198 12.34 -12.49 -10.75
CA ARG A 198 12.83 -13.66 -10.04
C ARG A 198 14.23 -14.03 -10.51
N ILE A 199 15.19 -13.72 -9.69
CA ILE A 199 16.62 -14.01 -9.85
C ILE A 199 17.06 -15.04 -8.80
N ASN A 200 18.32 -15.44 -8.79
CA ASN A 200 18.81 -16.36 -7.76
C ASN A 200 18.77 -15.74 -6.36
N ILE A 201 18.74 -16.61 -5.34
CA ILE A 201 18.57 -16.17 -3.94
C ILE A 201 19.67 -15.22 -3.47
N PHE A 202 20.93 -15.42 -3.90
CA PHE A 202 22.04 -14.55 -3.49
C PHE A 202 21.86 -13.13 -4.01
N LYS A 203 21.35 -12.96 -5.24
CA LYS A 203 21.04 -11.64 -5.80
C LYS A 203 19.83 -11.00 -5.11
N ILE A 204 18.83 -11.79 -4.67
CA ILE A 204 17.71 -11.30 -3.87
C ILE A 204 18.22 -10.80 -2.50
N LEU A 205 19.06 -11.57 -1.82
CA LEU A 205 19.66 -11.15 -0.55
C LEU A 205 20.50 -9.87 -0.70
N TRP A 206 21.27 -9.77 -1.80
CA TRP A 206 21.99 -8.55 -2.13
C TRP A 206 21.04 -7.37 -2.38
N LEU A 207 19.93 -7.58 -3.09
CA LEU A 207 18.93 -6.55 -3.32
C LEU A 207 18.27 -6.09 -2.01
N ILE A 208 17.97 -7.02 -1.10
CA ILE A 208 17.48 -6.70 0.25
C ILE A 208 18.50 -5.84 1.01
N PHE A 209 19.78 -6.21 0.95
CA PHE A 209 20.84 -5.41 1.56
C PHE A 209 20.91 -3.98 0.98
N LEU A 210 20.78 -3.84 -0.34
CA LEU A 210 20.69 -2.53 -0.99
C LEU A 210 19.44 -1.76 -0.56
N LEU A 211 18.30 -2.44 -0.42
CA LEU A 211 17.04 -1.86 0.05
C LEU A 211 17.18 -1.30 1.46
N LEU A 212 17.77 -2.06 2.38
CA LEU A 212 18.05 -1.60 3.75
C LEU A 212 18.99 -0.39 3.80
N ARG A 213 19.84 -0.24 2.79
CA ARG A 213 20.74 0.91 2.60
C ARG A 213 20.14 2.03 1.74
N GLN A 214 18.88 1.91 1.30
CA GLN A 214 18.20 2.83 0.36
C GLN A 214 18.98 3.04 -0.94
N LYS A 215 19.66 1.99 -1.41
CA LYS A 215 20.48 1.96 -2.64
C LYS A 215 19.96 0.98 -3.70
N GLN A 216 18.71 0.51 -3.56
CA GLN A 216 18.08 -0.48 -4.44
C GLN A 216 18.09 -0.07 -5.92
N GLY A 217 17.97 1.22 -6.22
CA GLY A 217 18.04 1.75 -7.60
C GLY A 217 19.37 1.49 -8.30
N LYS A 218 20.43 1.07 -7.59
CA LYS A 218 21.71 0.65 -8.20
C LYS A 218 21.65 -0.77 -8.78
N SER A 219 20.62 -1.54 -8.48
CA SER A 219 20.45 -2.90 -8.99
C SER A 219 19.70 -2.89 -10.32
N LYS A 220 20.27 -3.52 -11.34
CA LYS A 220 19.61 -3.71 -12.65
C LYS A 220 18.36 -4.63 -12.59
N HIS A 221 18.12 -5.27 -11.47
CA HIS A 221 16.96 -6.15 -11.24
C HIS A 221 15.84 -5.47 -10.45
N PHE A 222 16.05 -4.20 -10.08
CA PHE A 222 15.06 -3.34 -9.45
C PHE A 222 14.59 -2.32 -10.49
N HIS A 223 13.42 -2.57 -11.06
CA HIS A 223 12.83 -1.69 -12.06
C HIS A 223 11.86 -0.74 -11.36
N HIS A 224 12.08 0.55 -11.49
CA HIS A 224 11.22 1.60 -10.96
C HIS A 224 10.71 2.48 -12.09
N PHE A 225 9.41 2.71 -12.10
CA PHE A 225 8.72 3.55 -13.08
C PHE A 225 7.77 4.49 -12.34
N GLN A 226 7.50 5.63 -12.94
CA GLN A 226 6.53 6.60 -12.44
C GLN A 226 5.65 7.10 -13.58
N SER A 227 4.33 7.14 -13.36
CA SER A 227 3.36 7.63 -14.35
C SER A 227 2.09 8.12 -13.66
N SER A 228 1.30 8.95 -14.35
CA SER A 228 -0.05 9.31 -13.91
C SER A 228 -1.07 8.17 -14.11
N LYS A 229 -0.75 7.21 -15.02
CA LYS A 229 -1.58 6.05 -15.30
C LYS A 229 -0.68 4.86 -15.64
N ILE A 230 -0.92 3.72 -15.01
CA ILE A 230 -0.25 2.45 -15.26
C ILE A 230 -1.31 1.37 -15.41
N ARG A 231 -1.20 0.52 -16.44
CA ARG A 231 -1.98 -0.70 -16.58
C ARG A 231 -1.07 -1.89 -16.44
N ILE A 232 -1.50 -2.89 -15.68
CA ILE A 232 -0.76 -4.14 -15.47
C ILE A 232 -1.68 -5.30 -15.82
N VAL A 233 -1.20 -6.16 -16.72
CA VAL A 233 -1.92 -7.36 -17.17
C VAL A 233 -1.10 -8.59 -16.83
N SER A 234 -1.74 -9.61 -16.25
CA SER A 234 -1.19 -10.97 -16.09
C SER A 234 -2.25 -12.01 -16.39
N THR A 235 -1.94 -12.93 -17.28
CA THR A 235 -2.83 -14.05 -17.64
C THR A 235 -2.72 -15.20 -16.64
N ILE A 236 -1.64 -15.26 -15.84
CA ILE A 236 -1.44 -16.27 -14.81
C ILE A 236 -2.01 -15.76 -13.50
N PRO A 237 -2.92 -16.53 -12.84
CA PRO A 237 -3.52 -16.11 -11.57
C PRO A 237 -2.47 -15.79 -10.51
N GLN A 238 -2.56 -14.58 -9.95
CA GLN A 238 -1.73 -14.09 -8.85
C GLN A 238 -2.61 -13.63 -7.69
N THR A 239 -2.14 -13.81 -6.47
CA THR A 239 -2.74 -13.16 -5.31
C THR A 239 -2.50 -11.67 -5.41
N ILE A 240 -3.53 -10.89 -5.15
CA ILE A 240 -3.54 -9.42 -5.16
C ILE A 240 -3.87 -8.95 -3.75
N HIS A 241 -3.25 -7.89 -3.31
CA HIS A 241 -3.66 -7.18 -2.10
C HIS A 241 -3.65 -5.66 -2.31
N ALA A 242 -4.45 -4.95 -1.53
CA ALA A 242 -4.39 -3.49 -1.37
C ALA A 242 -4.23 -3.17 0.12
N ASP A 243 -3.20 -2.43 0.49
CA ASP A 243 -2.86 -2.05 1.88
C ASP A 243 -2.78 -3.21 2.89
N GLY A 244 -2.55 -4.44 2.40
CA GLY A 244 -2.53 -5.64 3.23
C GLY A 244 -3.85 -6.43 3.26
N GLU A 245 -4.91 -5.94 2.64
CA GLU A 245 -6.18 -6.66 2.47
C GLU A 245 -6.15 -7.46 1.16
N ILE A 246 -6.45 -8.78 1.23
CA ILE A 246 -6.41 -9.67 0.08
C ILE A 246 -7.64 -9.46 -0.81
N LEU A 247 -7.42 -9.09 -2.07
CA LEU A 247 -8.47 -8.92 -3.09
C LEU A 247 -8.77 -10.19 -3.86
N GLY A 248 -8.08 -11.29 -3.58
CA GLY A 248 -8.27 -12.58 -4.22
C GLY A 248 -7.08 -13.04 -5.06
N LYS A 249 -7.25 -14.19 -5.73
CA LYS A 249 -6.25 -14.79 -6.59
C LYS A 249 -6.86 -15.07 -7.97
N ARG A 250 -6.38 -14.35 -8.99
CA ARG A 250 -6.94 -14.39 -10.36
C ARG A 250 -5.95 -13.89 -11.40
N SER A 251 -6.26 -14.08 -12.68
CA SER A 251 -5.67 -13.26 -13.76
C SER A 251 -6.12 -11.82 -13.57
N ILE A 252 -5.32 -10.88 -14.00
CA ILE A 252 -5.54 -9.46 -13.73
C ILE A 252 -5.41 -8.63 -14.99
N ASP A 253 -6.24 -7.59 -15.06
CA ASP A 253 -6.13 -6.47 -15.97
C ASP A 253 -6.48 -5.20 -15.18
N MET A 254 -5.48 -4.65 -14.48
CA MET A 254 -5.68 -3.54 -13.55
C MET A 254 -5.09 -2.25 -14.08
N VAL A 255 -5.88 -1.19 -13.97
CA VAL A 255 -5.46 0.18 -14.25
C VAL A 255 -5.31 0.94 -12.94
N TYR A 256 -4.18 1.59 -12.76
CA TYR A 256 -3.84 2.38 -11.59
C TYR A 256 -3.70 3.85 -11.97
N THR A 257 -4.35 4.70 -11.19
CA THR A 257 -4.26 6.16 -11.24
C THR A 257 -4.19 6.69 -9.82
N THR A 258 -4.30 7.99 -9.64
CA THR A 258 -4.47 8.58 -8.31
C THR A 258 -5.82 9.25 -8.18
N GLN A 259 -6.38 9.24 -6.97
CA GLN A 259 -7.55 10.01 -6.58
C GLN A 259 -7.21 10.89 -5.40
N LYS A 260 -7.54 12.18 -5.52
CA LYS A 260 -7.34 13.16 -4.46
C LYS A 260 -8.30 12.91 -3.31
N ARG A 261 -7.78 12.97 -2.08
CA ARG A 261 -8.56 12.93 -0.83
C ARG A 261 -8.07 14.02 0.11
N LEU A 262 -9.00 14.61 0.86
CA LEU A 262 -8.69 15.61 1.86
C LEU A 262 -8.36 14.94 3.19
N PHE A 263 -7.24 15.31 3.79
CA PHE A 263 -6.81 14.86 5.11
C PHE A 263 -6.58 16.05 6.04
N TRP A 264 -7.00 15.90 7.30
CA TRP A 264 -6.91 16.91 8.33
C TRP A 264 -5.87 16.51 9.38
N PHE A 265 -4.62 16.96 9.23
CA PHE A 265 -3.51 16.78 10.18
C PHE A 265 -2.37 17.77 9.95
#